data_7f08d779fb06423033dca4af4514b213
#
_entry.id   7f08d779fb06423033dca4af4514b213
#
_cell.length_a   1.000
_cell.length_b   1.000
_cell.length_c   1.000
_cell.angle_alpha   90.00
_cell.angle_beta   90.00
_cell.angle_gamma   90.00
#
_symmetry.space_group_name_H-M   'P 1'
#
loop_
_entity.id
_entity.type
_entity.pdbx_description
1 polymer ?
#
loop_
_entity_poly.entity_id
_entity_poly.type
_entity_poly.pdbx_seq_one_letter_code
_entity_poly.pdbx_strand_id
1 'polypeptide(L)'
;MQINKNAEKLIRQLNNQGYEAFIVGGCVRDYLLGLTPHDTDICTNALPEQTKKCFEAYHTFDTGIKHGTISVVCGGEVYEITTYRIDGDYSDNRHPDSVSFTRNINEDLRRRDFTVNAMAYNAEYGLVDPYGGKNDLKDKIIRCVGNPDTRFNEDALRILRALRFASVYGFSIEENTSKSIFKNADLLKNIATERVISEFLKLICGKDAVKILNAYRETIAVIIPEITVMFNFNQNNIHHSYDLWQHTLTALGTIEPNPILRMTMLLHDIGKPSVKTTDNSGQSHFQGHQLESKKIADRILHRLRLPSDFINKTLLLIEYHDVRFNGSKKLMKKVMNVLGTDLTKQLLEVEYADISAQSEYQREEKLGYLETAKTHLNEIIKDNECFKLSQLDINGKDVLNLGVKEGRDVGNILDYLLMLVVDANVPNKKSILISKAKEYIYGNQINK
;
A
#
# COMPACT_ATOMS: atom_id res chain seq x y z
N MET A 1 -8.07 -29.72 -12.21
CA MET A 1 -7.81 -28.70 -11.17
C MET A 1 -7.87 -29.43 -9.83
N GLN A 2 -6.86 -29.24 -8.97
CA GLN A 2 -6.87 -29.85 -7.62
C GLN A 2 -7.31 -28.76 -6.65
N ILE A 3 -8.55 -28.86 -6.14
CA ILE A 3 -9.13 -27.89 -5.21
C ILE A 3 -8.83 -28.30 -3.75
N ASN A 4 -9.02 -27.35 -2.82
CA ASN A 4 -8.89 -27.60 -1.38
C ASN A 4 -9.81 -28.75 -0.94
N LYS A 5 -9.28 -29.73 -0.20
CA LYS A 5 -10.01 -30.93 0.24
C LYS A 5 -11.24 -30.62 1.10
N ASN A 6 -11.18 -29.58 1.93
CA ASN A 6 -12.30 -29.17 2.76
C ASN A 6 -13.42 -28.57 1.89
N ALA A 7 -13.08 -27.71 0.92
CA ALA A 7 -14.03 -27.18 -0.04
C ALA A 7 -14.70 -28.30 -0.86
N GLU A 8 -13.90 -29.27 -1.32
CA GLU A 8 -14.44 -30.45 -2.04
C GLU A 8 -15.41 -31.25 -1.18
N LYS A 9 -15.10 -31.44 0.12
CA LYS A 9 -15.99 -32.13 1.06
C LYS A 9 -17.31 -31.38 1.22
N LEU A 10 -17.28 -30.06 1.36
CA LEU A 10 -18.50 -29.24 1.48
C LEU A 10 -19.36 -29.30 0.20
N ILE A 11 -18.71 -29.19 -0.97
CA ILE A 11 -19.40 -29.34 -2.28
C ILE A 11 -20.06 -30.69 -2.40
N ARG A 12 -19.36 -31.81 -2.12
CA ARG A 12 -19.93 -33.16 -2.16
C ARG A 12 -21.11 -33.32 -1.22
N GLN A 13 -21.07 -32.68 -0.04
CA GLN A 13 -22.18 -32.75 0.90
C GLN A 13 -23.45 -32.09 0.35
N LEU A 14 -23.32 -30.92 -0.32
CA LEU A 14 -24.45 -30.29 -1.02
C LEU A 14 -24.94 -31.13 -2.19
N ASN A 15 -24.04 -31.68 -3.02
CA ASN A 15 -24.40 -32.53 -4.15
C ASN A 15 -25.14 -33.79 -3.69
N ASN A 16 -24.73 -34.42 -2.59
CA ASN A 16 -25.40 -35.60 -2.01
C ASN A 16 -26.83 -35.31 -1.51
N GLN A 17 -27.14 -34.06 -1.21
CA GLN A 17 -28.46 -33.58 -0.82
C GLN A 17 -29.30 -33.09 -2.02
N GLY A 18 -28.78 -33.26 -3.26
CA GLY A 18 -29.47 -32.90 -4.50
C GLY A 18 -29.29 -31.41 -4.90
N TYR A 19 -28.34 -30.69 -4.32
CA TYR A 19 -28.05 -29.34 -4.69
C TYR A 19 -26.77 -29.26 -5.52
N GLU A 20 -26.76 -28.37 -6.52
CA GLU A 20 -25.52 -28.01 -7.24
C GLU A 20 -24.65 -27.14 -6.37
N ALA A 21 -23.34 -27.34 -6.39
CA ALA A 21 -22.39 -26.50 -5.71
C ALA A 21 -21.05 -26.46 -6.47
N PHE A 22 -20.40 -25.26 -6.50
CA PHE A 22 -19.17 -25.03 -7.21
C PHE A 22 -18.27 -24.12 -6.38
N ILE A 23 -16.94 -24.26 -6.49
CA ILE A 23 -16.05 -23.16 -6.15
C ILE A 23 -16.21 -22.07 -7.22
N VAL A 24 -16.05 -20.77 -6.85
CA VAL A 24 -16.40 -19.68 -7.76
C VAL A 24 -15.51 -18.44 -7.59
N GLY A 25 -15.33 -17.70 -8.67
CA GLY A 25 -14.69 -16.39 -8.60
C GLY A 25 -13.17 -16.43 -8.55
N GLY A 26 -12.60 -15.64 -7.64
CA GLY A 26 -11.15 -15.46 -7.52
C GLY A 26 -10.37 -16.75 -7.34
N CYS A 27 -10.89 -17.69 -6.58
CA CYS A 27 -10.21 -18.98 -6.36
C CYS A 27 -10.11 -19.81 -7.64
N VAL A 28 -11.14 -19.80 -8.52
CA VAL A 28 -11.08 -20.49 -9.81
C VAL A 28 -10.02 -19.87 -10.72
N ARG A 29 -9.99 -18.55 -10.79
CA ARG A 29 -8.96 -17.81 -11.52
C ARG A 29 -7.56 -18.19 -11.02
N ASP A 30 -7.34 -18.14 -9.71
CA ASP A 30 -6.01 -18.38 -9.11
C ASP A 30 -5.56 -19.84 -9.35
N TYR A 31 -6.45 -20.83 -9.22
CA TYR A 31 -6.15 -22.20 -9.59
C TYR A 31 -5.80 -22.36 -11.08
N LEU A 32 -6.50 -21.66 -11.98
CA LEU A 32 -6.18 -21.71 -13.43
C LEU A 32 -4.85 -21.03 -13.74
N LEU A 33 -4.41 -20.05 -12.92
CA LEU A 33 -3.10 -19.41 -13.02
C LEU A 33 -1.98 -20.20 -12.31
N GLY A 34 -2.28 -21.34 -11.66
CA GLY A 34 -1.32 -22.10 -10.87
C GLY A 34 -0.92 -21.47 -9.55
N LEU A 35 -1.74 -20.52 -9.06
CA LEU A 35 -1.56 -19.84 -7.77
C LEU A 35 -2.37 -20.55 -6.67
N THR A 36 -1.94 -20.39 -5.43
CA THR A 36 -2.70 -20.84 -4.25
C THR A 36 -3.70 -19.73 -3.88
N PRO A 37 -5.03 -20.00 -3.93
CA PRO A 37 -6.02 -19.03 -3.49
C PRO A 37 -5.91 -18.72 -1.99
N HIS A 38 -6.16 -17.48 -1.62
CA HIS A 38 -6.27 -17.06 -0.22
C HIS A 38 -7.58 -17.54 0.40
N ASP A 39 -8.69 -17.36 -0.32
CA ASP A 39 -10.04 -17.71 0.09
C ASP A 39 -10.67 -18.62 -0.95
N THR A 40 -11.59 -19.48 -0.52
CA THR A 40 -12.33 -20.37 -1.41
C THR A 40 -13.83 -20.16 -1.21
N ASP A 41 -14.42 -19.39 -2.11
CA ASP A 41 -15.86 -19.14 -2.13
C ASP A 41 -16.58 -20.30 -2.81
N ILE A 42 -17.74 -20.71 -2.25
CA ILE A 42 -18.62 -21.72 -2.80
C ILE A 42 -19.93 -21.05 -3.18
N CYS A 43 -20.49 -21.39 -4.33
CA CYS A 43 -21.84 -21.01 -4.70
C CYS A 43 -22.70 -22.25 -4.93
N THR A 44 -24.04 -22.14 -4.67
CA THR A 44 -24.98 -23.25 -4.72
C THR A 44 -26.39 -22.79 -5.12
N ASN A 45 -27.18 -23.69 -5.66
CA ASN A 45 -28.61 -23.47 -5.87
C ASN A 45 -29.47 -23.76 -4.61
N ALA A 46 -28.85 -24.20 -3.51
CA ALA A 46 -29.53 -24.34 -2.22
C ALA A 46 -29.87 -22.98 -1.63
N LEU A 47 -31.08 -22.79 -1.12
CA LEU A 47 -31.45 -21.60 -0.36
C LEU A 47 -30.69 -21.54 0.99
N PRO A 48 -30.51 -20.36 1.63
CA PRO A 48 -29.77 -20.26 2.89
C PRO A 48 -30.22 -21.25 3.97
N GLU A 49 -31.51 -21.43 4.16
CA GLU A 49 -32.06 -22.39 5.14
C GLU A 49 -31.76 -23.84 4.76
N GLN A 50 -31.73 -24.15 3.48
CA GLN A 50 -31.36 -25.48 2.98
C GLN A 50 -29.87 -25.72 3.17
N THR A 51 -29.04 -24.72 2.93
CA THR A 51 -27.59 -24.75 3.20
C THR A 51 -27.32 -25.01 4.69
N LYS A 52 -27.98 -24.29 5.60
CA LYS A 52 -27.88 -24.55 7.05
C LYS A 52 -28.23 -25.97 7.40
N LYS A 53 -29.34 -26.49 6.84
CA LYS A 53 -29.77 -27.87 7.07
C LYS A 53 -28.74 -28.89 6.59
N CYS A 54 -28.12 -28.66 5.43
CA CYS A 54 -27.04 -29.51 4.93
C CYS A 54 -25.82 -29.54 5.88
N PHE A 55 -25.59 -28.48 6.64
CA PHE A 55 -24.43 -28.31 7.51
C PHE A 55 -24.76 -28.25 9.01
N GLU A 56 -25.86 -28.85 9.45
CA GLU A 56 -26.26 -28.90 10.89
C GLU A 56 -25.16 -29.45 11.82
N ALA A 57 -24.31 -30.36 11.31
CA ALA A 57 -23.19 -30.94 12.06
C ALA A 57 -21.94 -30.04 12.10
N TYR A 58 -21.97 -28.88 11.45
CA TYR A 58 -20.87 -27.94 11.39
C TYR A 58 -21.21 -26.64 12.16
N HIS A 59 -20.18 -25.93 12.58
CA HIS A 59 -20.38 -24.59 13.09
C HIS A 59 -20.66 -23.62 11.94
N THR A 60 -21.81 -22.93 11.98
CA THR A 60 -22.25 -22.02 10.92
C THR A 60 -22.54 -20.62 11.46
N PHE A 61 -22.36 -19.59 10.63
CA PHE A 61 -22.66 -18.20 10.96
C PHE A 61 -23.55 -17.57 9.88
N ASP A 62 -24.44 -16.68 10.30
CA ASP A 62 -25.44 -16.00 9.46
C ASP A 62 -24.96 -14.63 8.94
N THR A 63 -23.66 -14.39 8.91
CA THR A 63 -23.07 -13.07 8.62
C THR A 63 -23.50 -12.43 7.30
N GLY A 64 -23.97 -13.21 6.34
CA GLY A 64 -24.39 -12.73 5.02
C GLY A 64 -25.78 -13.19 4.58
N ILE A 65 -26.65 -13.67 5.48
CA ILE A 65 -27.91 -14.32 5.14
C ILE A 65 -28.86 -13.47 4.25
N LYS A 66 -28.88 -12.14 4.47
CA LYS A 66 -29.66 -11.21 3.63
C LYS A 66 -29.23 -11.19 2.17
N HIS A 67 -27.99 -11.58 1.90
CA HIS A 67 -27.41 -11.67 0.56
C HIS A 67 -27.24 -13.13 0.09
N GLY A 68 -27.78 -14.09 0.85
CA GLY A 68 -27.75 -15.49 0.51
C GLY A 68 -26.48 -16.24 0.96
N THR A 69 -25.63 -15.65 1.81
CA THR A 69 -24.35 -16.26 2.24
C THR A 69 -24.46 -16.85 3.64
N ILE A 70 -24.03 -18.10 3.78
CA ILE A 70 -23.82 -18.82 5.05
C ILE A 70 -22.34 -19.15 5.16
N SER A 71 -21.70 -18.79 6.28
CA SER A 71 -20.33 -19.18 6.57
C SER A 71 -20.31 -20.52 7.31
N VAL A 72 -19.48 -21.47 6.86
CA VAL A 72 -19.35 -22.83 7.40
C VAL A 72 -17.91 -23.06 7.82
N VAL A 73 -17.67 -23.54 9.06
CA VAL A 73 -16.33 -23.90 9.54
C VAL A 73 -16.04 -25.36 9.20
N CYS A 74 -15.00 -25.60 8.42
CA CYS A 74 -14.54 -26.95 8.06
C CYS A 74 -13.01 -27.03 8.14
N GLY A 75 -12.48 -27.97 8.90
CA GLY A 75 -11.03 -28.16 9.05
C GLY A 75 -10.29 -26.99 9.69
N GLY A 76 -10.98 -26.16 10.49
CA GLY A 76 -10.41 -24.95 11.12
C GLY A 76 -10.42 -23.69 10.21
N GLU A 77 -10.95 -23.81 9.00
CA GLU A 77 -11.09 -22.70 8.04
C GLU A 77 -12.56 -22.32 7.88
N VAL A 78 -12.83 -21.08 7.53
CA VAL A 78 -14.20 -20.57 7.24
C VAL A 78 -14.42 -20.54 5.74
N TYR A 79 -15.52 -21.13 5.28
CA TYR A 79 -15.94 -21.15 3.88
C TYR A 79 -17.25 -20.38 3.73
N GLU A 80 -17.29 -19.44 2.80
CA GLU A 80 -18.52 -18.73 2.44
C GLU A 80 -19.28 -19.51 1.36
N ILE A 81 -20.51 -19.91 1.69
CA ILE A 81 -21.40 -20.63 0.77
C ILE A 81 -22.54 -19.69 0.42
N THR A 82 -22.59 -19.23 -0.83
CA THR A 82 -23.58 -18.25 -1.31
C THR A 82 -24.59 -18.90 -2.25
N THR A 83 -25.87 -18.68 -1.98
CA THR A 83 -26.96 -19.06 -2.89
C THR A 83 -26.85 -18.27 -4.19
N TYR A 84 -27.07 -18.95 -5.35
CA TYR A 84 -27.13 -18.25 -6.65
C TYR A 84 -28.17 -17.15 -6.60
N ARG A 85 -27.84 -15.99 -7.11
CA ARG A 85 -28.69 -14.81 -7.02
C ARG A 85 -28.62 -13.90 -8.24
N ILE A 86 -29.69 -13.19 -8.43
CA ILE A 86 -29.79 -12.05 -9.35
C ILE A 86 -29.88 -10.81 -8.48
N ASP A 87 -29.01 -9.86 -8.73
CA ASP A 87 -29.05 -8.57 -8.06
C ASP A 87 -30.03 -7.65 -8.82
N GLY A 88 -30.88 -6.91 -8.10
CA GLY A 88 -31.78 -5.89 -8.65
C GLY A 88 -31.02 -4.60 -8.99
N ASP A 89 -31.75 -3.48 -9.06
CA ASP A 89 -31.17 -2.18 -9.32
C ASP A 89 -30.22 -1.74 -8.18
N TYR A 90 -29.36 -0.77 -8.46
CA TYR A 90 -28.38 -0.23 -7.52
C TYR A 90 -28.57 1.28 -7.42
N SER A 91 -29.14 1.77 -6.34
CA SER A 91 -29.36 3.20 -6.12
C SER A 91 -28.16 3.91 -5.53
N ASP A 92 -27.27 3.20 -4.83
CA ASP A 92 -26.13 3.75 -4.09
C ASP A 92 -24.75 3.46 -4.74
N ASN A 93 -24.72 2.92 -5.97
CA ASN A 93 -23.52 2.45 -6.67
C ASN A 93 -22.71 1.38 -5.89
N ARG A 94 -23.39 0.58 -5.03
CA ARG A 94 -22.71 -0.42 -4.20
C ARG A 94 -23.55 -1.66 -3.89
N HIS A 95 -24.74 -1.44 -3.35
CA HIS A 95 -25.61 -2.53 -2.88
C HIS A 95 -26.80 -2.66 -3.81
N PRO A 96 -27.15 -3.89 -4.20
CA PRO A 96 -28.40 -4.08 -4.90
C PRO A 96 -29.56 -3.73 -3.96
N ASP A 97 -30.53 -2.98 -4.48
CA ASP A 97 -31.74 -2.60 -3.74
C ASP A 97 -32.59 -3.82 -3.38
N SER A 98 -32.48 -4.88 -4.17
CA SER A 98 -33.12 -6.16 -3.92
C SER A 98 -32.26 -7.33 -4.42
N VAL A 99 -32.44 -8.49 -3.81
CA VAL A 99 -31.79 -9.74 -4.22
C VAL A 99 -32.87 -10.80 -4.41
N SER A 100 -32.86 -11.49 -5.55
CA SER A 100 -33.68 -12.65 -5.80
C SER A 100 -32.81 -13.90 -6.01
N PHE A 101 -33.21 -15.01 -5.41
CA PHE A 101 -32.47 -16.27 -5.59
C PHE A 101 -32.88 -16.95 -6.89
N THR A 102 -31.91 -17.55 -7.55
CA THR A 102 -32.11 -18.32 -8.79
C THR A 102 -31.52 -19.71 -8.66
N ARG A 103 -31.91 -20.61 -9.57
CA ARG A 103 -31.30 -21.93 -9.70
C ARG A 103 -30.28 -22.00 -10.84
N ASN A 104 -30.13 -20.93 -11.59
CA ASN A 104 -29.27 -20.87 -12.76
C ASN A 104 -27.91 -20.21 -12.40
N ILE A 105 -26.86 -21.01 -12.40
CA ILE A 105 -25.50 -20.54 -12.13
C ILE A 105 -25.05 -19.42 -13.09
N ASN A 106 -25.48 -19.44 -14.35
CA ASN A 106 -25.10 -18.43 -15.34
C ASN A 106 -25.59 -17.01 -14.95
N GLU A 107 -26.76 -16.93 -14.28
CA GLU A 107 -27.26 -15.66 -13.76
C GLU A 107 -26.40 -15.14 -12.58
N ASP A 108 -25.97 -16.04 -11.67
CA ASP A 108 -25.04 -15.65 -10.62
C ASP A 108 -23.69 -15.19 -11.16
N LEU A 109 -23.16 -15.87 -12.18
CA LEU A 109 -21.91 -15.48 -12.83
C LEU A 109 -22.06 -14.15 -13.61
N ARG A 110 -23.26 -13.84 -14.16
CA ARG A 110 -23.54 -12.63 -14.92
C ARG A 110 -23.38 -11.35 -14.11
N ARG A 111 -23.71 -11.35 -12.81
CA ARG A 111 -23.61 -10.17 -11.94
C ARG A 111 -22.18 -9.85 -11.48
N ARG A 112 -21.21 -10.71 -11.77
CA ARG A 112 -19.81 -10.54 -11.36
C ARG A 112 -19.12 -9.43 -12.15
N ASP A 113 -17.99 -8.98 -11.63
CA ASP A 113 -17.25 -7.84 -12.17
C ASP A 113 -16.58 -8.15 -13.52
N PHE A 114 -15.69 -9.15 -13.55
CA PHE A 114 -14.87 -9.49 -14.71
C PHE A 114 -15.00 -10.93 -15.12
N THR A 115 -14.84 -11.21 -16.42
CA THR A 115 -14.91 -12.56 -16.99
C THR A 115 -14.00 -13.54 -16.27
N VAL A 116 -12.77 -13.11 -15.93
CA VAL A 116 -11.79 -13.92 -15.19
C VAL A 116 -12.21 -14.29 -13.76
N ASN A 117 -13.21 -13.60 -13.21
CA ASN A 117 -13.82 -13.89 -11.91
C ASN A 117 -15.25 -14.48 -12.04
N ALA A 118 -15.75 -14.61 -13.27
CA ALA A 118 -17.09 -15.13 -13.57
C ALA A 118 -17.03 -16.58 -14.05
N MET A 119 -16.22 -17.38 -13.39
CA MET A 119 -16.05 -18.80 -13.63
C MET A 119 -16.36 -19.58 -12.36
N ALA A 120 -16.90 -20.80 -12.54
CA ALA A 120 -17.14 -21.73 -11.45
C ALA A 120 -16.60 -23.11 -11.80
N TYR A 121 -16.21 -23.90 -10.80
CA TYR A 121 -15.66 -25.23 -11.02
C TYR A 121 -16.18 -26.23 -9.97
N ASN A 122 -16.54 -27.43 -10.46
CA ASN A 122 -16.83 -28.58 -9.65
C ASN A 122 -16.15 -29.80 -10.29
N ALA A 123 -15.66 -30.74 -9.48
CA ALA A 123 -14.93 -31.89 -9.98
C ALA A 123 -15.80 -32.83 -10.83
N GLU A 124 -17.10 -32.88 -10.58
CA GLU A 124 -18.07 -33.70 -11.29
C GLU A 124 -18.56 -33.05 -12.59
N TYR A 125 -18.88 -31.75 -12.54
CA TYR A 125 -19.46 -30.99 -13.67
C TYR A 125 -18.42 -30.25 -14.52
N GLY A 126 -17.16 -30.15 -14.04
CA GLY A 126 -16.10 -29.43 -14.73
C GLY A 126 -16.16 -27.93 -14.54
N LEU A 127 -15.56 -27.19 -15.50
CA LEU A 127 -15.52 -25.74 -15.53
C LEU A 127 -16.76 -25.16 -16.21
N VAL A 128 -17.46 -24.26 -15.50
CA VAL A 128 -18.54 -23.42 -16.02
C VAL A 128 -17.98 -22.05 -16.32
N ASP A 129 -17.94 -21.66 -17.59
CA ASP A 129 -17.33 -20.41 -18.08
C ASP A 129 -18.18 -19.80 -19.21
N PRO A 130 -19.37 -19.26 -18.90
CA PRO A 130 -20.28 -18.73 -19.92
C PRO A 130 -19.79 -17.41 -20.56
N TYR A 131 -18.81 -16.74 -19.96
CA TYR A 131 -18.34 -15.42 -20.39
C TYR A 131 -16.91 -15.43 -20.94
N GLY A 132 -16.29 -16.61 -21.13
CA GLY A 132 -14.99 -16.75 -21.76
C GLY A 132 -13.81 -16.34 -20.87
N GLY A 133 -13.97 -16.38 -19.54
CA GLY A 133 -12.95 -15.99 -18.58
C GLY A 133 -11.65 -16.79 -18.71
N LYS A 134 -11.74 -18.10 -19.08
CA LYS A 134 -10.56 -18.94 -19.34
C LYS A 134 -9.73 -18.43 -20.52
N ASN A 135 -10.38 -17.95 -21.58
CA ASN A 135 -9.69 -17.36 -22.73
C ASN A 135 -9.07 -16.02 -22.34
N ASP A 136 -9.80 -15.15 -21.64
CA ASP A 136 -9.28 -13.87 -21.15
C ASP A 136 -8.10 -14.06 -20.18
N LEU A 137 -8.08 -15.12 -19.36
CA LEU A 137 -6.91 -15.49 -18.54
C LEU A 137 -5.70 -15.85 -19.39
N LYS A 138 -5.90 -16.69 -20.42
CA LYS A 138 -4.85 -17.08 -21.35
C LYS A 138 -4.27 -15.89 -22.09
N ASP A 139 -5.15 -14.97 -22.53
CA ASP A 139 -4.78 -13.78 -23.30
C ASP A 139 -4.34 -12.61 -22.38
N LYS A 140 -4.39 -12.81 -21.06
CA LYS A 140 -4.03 -11.81 -20.03
C LYS A 140 -4.86 -10.53 -20.15
N ILE A 141 -6.16 -10.67 -20.24
CA ILE A 141 -7.12 -9.56 -20.42
C ILE A 141 -8.04 -9.45 -19.20
N ILE A 142 -8.25 -8.22 -18.74
CA ILE A 142 -9.33 -7.85 -17.81
C ILE A 142 -10.49 -7.27 -18.62
N ARG A 143 -11.61 -7.98 -18.64
CA ARG A 143 -12.83 -7.62 -19.35
C ARG A 143 -14.01 -7.66 -18.39
N CYS A 144 -14.88 -6.65 -18.41
CA CYS A 144 -16.16 -6.67 -17.69
C CYS A 144 -17.08 -7.77 -18.23
N VAL A 145 -17.87 -8.35 -17.32
CA VAL A 145 -18.98 -9.24 -17.73
C VAL A 145 -20.10 -8.38 -18.32
N GLY A 146 -20.43 -8.62 -19.59
CA GLY A 146 -21.47 -7.85 -20.28
C GLY A 146 -21.09 -6.41 -20.60
N ASN A 147 -21.99 -5.46 -20.32
CA ASN A 147 -21.74 -4.04 -20.60
C ASN A 147 -20.94 -3.39 -19.47
N PRO A 148 -19.73 -2.80 -19.75
CA PRO A 148 -18.90 -2.17 -18.73
C PRO A 148 -19.56 -0.98 -18.03
N ASP A 149 -20.30 -0.14 -18.78
CA ASP A 149 -20.99 1.01 -18.19
C ASP A 149 -22.01 0.57 -17.14
N THR A 150 -22.78 -0.47 -17.45
CA THR A 150 -23.72 -1.06 -16.49
C THR A 150 -22.99 -1.57 -15.24
N ARG A 151 -21.89 -2.32 -15.43
CA ARG A 151 -21.11 -2.90 -14.32
C ARG A 151 -20.51 -1.82 -13.40
N PHE A 152 -20.03 -0.71 -13.95
CA PHE A 152 -19.45 0.38 -13.16
C PHE A 152 -20.51 1.25 -12.47
N ASN A 153 -21.69 1.39 -13.06
CA ASN A 153 -22.81 2.06 -12.41
C ASN A 153 -23.41 1.25 -11.26
N GLU A 154 -23.35 -0.10 -11.32
CA GLU A 154 -23.76 -0.95 -10.20
C GLU A 154 -22.82 -0.83 -8.99
N ASP A 155 -21.53 -1.03 -9.18
CA ASP A 155 -20.50 -0.80 -8.15
C ASP A 155 -19.29 -0.11 -8.77
N ALA A 156 -19.18 1.18 -8.53
CA ALA A 156 -18.10 2.01 -9.08
C ALA A 156 -16.70 1.57 -8.59
N LEU A 157 -16.60 0.84 -7.46
CA LEU A 157 -15.32 0.27 -7.02
C LEU A 157 -14.75 -0.71 -8.05
N ARG A 158 -15.58 -1.29 -8.91
CA ARG A 158 -15.13 -2.17 -10.00
C ARG A 158 -14.14 -1.47 -10.94
N ILE A 159 -14.19 -0.14 -11.06
CA ILE A 159 -13.19 0.66 -11.78
C ILE A 159 -11.80 0.44 -11.19
N LEU A 160 -11.64 0.67 -9.89
CA LEU A 160 -10.35 0.44 -9.21
C LEU A 160 -9.96 -1.03 -9.18
N ARG A 161 -10.93 -1.94 -9.06
CA ARG A 161 -10.67 -3.37 -9.13
C ARG A 161 -10.11 -3.79 -10.49
N ALA A 162 -10.61 -3.21 -11.62
CA ALA A 162 -10.04 -3.43 -12.95
C ALA A 162 -8.57 -3.00 -13.00
N LEU A 163 -8.27 -1.78 -12.55
CA LEU A 163 -6.92 -1.24 -12.50
C LEU A 163 -6.00 -2.09 -11.59
N ARG A 164 -6.50 -2.49 -10.43
CA ARG A 164 -5.76 -3.36 -9.51
C ARG A 164 -5.47 -4.73 -10.12
N PHE A 165 -6.45 -5.40 -10.70
CA PHE A 165 -6.22 -6.71 -11.32
C PHE A 165 -5.23 -6.61 -12.48
N ALA A 166 -5.35 -5.57 -13.33
CA ALA A 166 -4.38 -5.30 -14.39
C ALA A 166 -2.97 -5.10 -13.82
N SER A 167 -2.83 -4.32 -12.75
CA SER A 167 -1.56 -4.07 -12.09
C SER A 167 -0.97 -5.32 -11.44
N VAL A 168 -1.75 -6.04 -10.64
CA VAL A 168 -1.28 -7.21 -9.85
C VAL A 168 -0.91 -8.39 -10.75
N TYR A 169 -1.77 -8.72 -11.72
CA TYR A 169 -1.54 -9.86 -12.62
C TYR A 169 -0.72 -9.49 -13.87
N GLY A 170 -0.49 -8.21 -14.15
CA GLY A 170 0.16 -7.72 -15.36
C GLY A 170 -0.66 -8.00 -16.61
N PHE A 171 -1.96 -7.82 -16.50
CA PHE A 171 -2.91 -8.01 -17.59
C PHE A 171 -3.22 -6.67 -18.25
N SER A 172 -3.59 -6.70 -19.54
CA SER A 172 -4.17 -5.54 -20.23
C SER A 172 -5.67 -5.43 -19.92
N ILE A 173 -6.18 -4.22 -19.99
CA ILE A 173 -7.64 -3.98 -19.88
C ILE A 173 -8.22 -3.94 -21.29
N GLU A 174 -9.34 -4.66 -21.50
CA GLU A 174 -10.05 -4.71 -22.77
C GLU A 174 -10.53 -3.31 -23.16
N GLU A 175 -10.59 -3.02 -24.47
CA GLU A 175 -10.79 -1.66 -25.01
C GLU A 175 -12.09 -1.00 -24.54
N ASN A 176 -13.24 -1.70 -24.61
CA ASN A 176 -14.52 -1.14 -24.16
C ASN A 176 -14.57 -0.96 -22.65
N THR A 177 -13.95 -1.89 -21.90
CA THR A 177 -13.79 -1.78 -20.46
C THR A 177 -12.93 -0.56 -20.11
N SER A 178 -11.83 -0.33 -20.83
CA SER A 178 -10.95 0.83 -20.66
C SER A 178 -11.65 2.15 -20.97
N LYS A 179 -12.37 2.24 -22.08
CA LYS A 179 -13.17 3.43 -22.43
C LYS A 179 -14.20 3.76 -21.36
N SER A 180 -14.86 2.74 -20.83
CA SER A 180 -15.85 2.89 -19.76
C SER A 180 -15.23 3.31 -18.42
N ILE A 181 -13.98 2.88 -18.11
CA ILE A 181 -13.24 3.37 -16.94
C ILE A 181 -13.10 4.90 -17.00
N PHE A 182 -12.63 5.44 -18.11
CA PHE A 182 -12.47 6.90 -18.25
C PHE A 182 -13.81 7.64 -18.19
N LYS A 183 -14.82 7.12 -18.85
CA LYS A 183 -16.16 7.71 -18.89
C LYS A 183 -16.81 7.79 -17.50
N ASN A 184 -16.61 6.75 -16.67
CA ASN A 184 -17.27 6.59 -15.38
C ASN A 184 -16.36 6.90 -14.18
N ALA A 185 -15.15 7.43 -14.40
CA ALA A 185 -14.16 7.67 -13.35
C ALA A 185 -14.71 8.48 -12.16
N ASP A 186 -15.54 9.49 -12.45
CA ASP A 186 -16.14 10.37 -11.44
C ASP A 186 -17.04 9.64 -10.43
N LEU A 187 -17.57 8.47 -10.77
CA LEU A 187 -18.34 7.65 -9.84
C LEU A 187 -17.53 7.19 -8.62
N LEU A 188 -16.19 7.17 -8.72
CA LEU A 188 -15.31 6.84 -7.60
C LEU A 188 -15.48 7.79 -6.40
N LYS A 189 -15.95 9.02 -6.64
CA LYS A 189 -16.24 10.00 -5.58
C LYS A 189 -17.39 9.57 -4.66
N ASN A 190 -18.26 8.66 -5.12
CA ASN A 190 -19.40 8.16 -4.37
C ASN A 190 -19.04 6.97 -3.47
N ILE A 191 -17.82 6.42 -3.58
CA ILE A 191 -17.40 5.22 -2.87
C ILE A 191 -16.77 5.58 -1.52
N ALA A 192 -17.06 4.79 -0.49
CA ALA A 192 -16.44 4.95 0.82
C ALA A 192 -14.91 4.88 0.71
N THR A 193 -14.24 5.86 1.30
CA THR A 193 -12.78 6.06 1.20
C THR A 193 -11.99 4.81 1.59
N GLU A 194 -12.44 4.07 2.60
CA GLU A 194 -11.78 2.85 3.08
C GLU A 194 -11.76 1.74 2.01
N ARG A 195 -12.82 1.64 1.20
CA ARG A 195 -12.86 0.69 0.07
C ARG A 195 -11.92 1.14 -1.05
N VAL A 196 -11.96 2.43 -1.39
CA VAL A 196 -11.09 3.03 -2.40
C VAL A 196 -9.62 2.80 -2.06
N ILE A 197 -9.21 3.15 -0.83
CA ILE A 197 -7.81 3.03 -0.43
C ILE A 197 -7.33 1.58 -0.35
N SER A 198 -8.19 0.65 0.07
CA SER A 198 -7.86 -0.78 0.09
C SER A 198 -7.51 -1.32 -1.29
N GLU A 199 -8.27 -0.96 -2.34
CA GLU A 199 -7.97 -1.34 -3.73
C GLU A 199 -6.75 -0.60 -4.27
N PHE A 200 -6.62 0.71 -3.95
CA PHE A 200 -5.52 1.55 -4.41
C PHE A 200 -4.15 1.10 -3.87
N LEU A 201 -4.05 0.75 -2.59
CA LEU A 201 -2.80 0.23 -2.01
C LEU A 201 -2.36 -1.07 -2.68
N LYS A 202 -3.30 -1.96 -3.00
CA LYS A 202 -2.99 -3.19 -3.75
C LYS A 202 -2.58 -2.88 -5.20
N LEU A 203 -3.16 -1.84 -5.82
CA LEU A 203 -2.82 -1.41 -7.17
C LEU A 203 -1.37 -0.91 -7.22
N ILE A 204 -0.98 0.00 -6.34
CA ILE A 204 0.38 0.57 -6.35
C ILE A 204 1.47 -0.45 -6.00
N CYS A 205 1.09 -1.55 -5.32
CA CYS A 205 1.97 -2.68 -5.03
C CYS A 205 1.99 -3.77 -6.11
N GLY A 206 1.20 -3.63 -7.18
CA GLY A 206 1.20 -4.57 -8.28
C GLY A 206 2.48 -4.50 -9.12
N LYS A 207 2.80 -5.60 -9.80
CA LYS A 207 4.02 -5.69 -10.65
C LYS A 207 4.01 -4.72 -11.83
N ASP A 208 2.82 -4.41 -12.37
CA ASP A 208 2.62 -3.47 -13.49
C ASP A 208 2.05 -2.13 -13.02
N ALA A 209 2.26 -1.77 -11.74
CA ALA A 209 1.73 -0.54 -11.14
C ALA A 209 2.10 0.72 -11.96
N VAL A 210 3.37 0.83 -12.37
CA VAL A 210 3.88 1.95 -13.17
C VAL A 210 3.08 2.13 -14.47
N LYS A 211 2.90 1.02 -15.20
CA LYS A 211 2.14 1.03 -16.47
C LYS A 211 0.69 1.47 -16.26
N ILE A 212 0.03 0.94 -15.23
CA ILE A 212 -1.37 1.26 -14.94
C ILE A 212 -1.53 2.68 -14.40
N LEU A 213 -0.68 3.12 -13.48
CA LEU A 213 -0.70 4.50 -12.98
C LEU A 213 -0.48 5.52 -14.11
N ASN A 214 0.41 5.23 -15.06
CA ASN A 214 0.65 6.10 -16.18
C ASN A 214 -0.53 6.13 -17.16
N ALA A 215 -1.05 4.97 -17.53
CA ALA A 215 -2.14 4.86 -18.51
C ALA A 215 -3.47 5.44 -17.98
N TYR A 216 -3.72 5.36 -16.70
CA TYR A 216 -4.97 5.77 -16.05
C TYR A 216 -4.78 6.92 -15.05
N ARG A 217 -3.76 7.74 -15.22
CA ARG A 217 -3.42 8.84 -14.30
C ARG A 217 -4.60 9.79 -14.05
N GLU A 218 -5.41 10.08 -15.07
CA GLU A 218 -6.61 10.94 -14.95
C GLU A 218 -7.67 10.29 -14.05
N THR A 219 -7.86 8.97 -14.14
CA THR A 219 -8.76 8.22 -13.26
C THR A 219 -8.21 8.20 -11.81
N ILE A 220 -6.90 8.05 -11.63
CA ILE A 220 -6.27 8.13 -10.30
C ILE A 220 -6.37 9.53 -9.71
N ALA A 221 -6.31 10.57 -10.53
CA ALA A 221 -6.51 11.95 -10.10
C ALA A 221 -7.91 12.24 -9.52
N VAL A 222 -8.91 11.42 -9.81
CA VAL A 222 -10.21 11.50 -9.13
C VAL A 222 -10.11 11.18 -7.64
N ILE A 223 -9.17 10.29 -7.26
CA ILE A 223 -8.91 9.87 -5.87
C ILE A 223 -7.93 10.83 -5.19
N ILE A 224 -6.87 11.21 -5.90
CA ILE A 224 -5.79 12.07 -5.42
C ILE A 224 -5.61 13.23 -6.43
N PRO A 225 -6.50 14.25 -6.40
CA PRO A 225 -6.43 15.36 -7.37
C PRO A 225 -5.10 16.11 -7.35
N GLU A 226 -4.43 16.10 -6.22
CA GLU A 226 -3.16 16.80 -6.01
C GLU A 226 -2.03 16.30 -6.92
N ILE A 227 -2.09 15.07 -7.44
CA ILE A 227 -1.06 14.54 -8.35
C ILE A 227 -1.07 15.22 -9.71
N THR A 228 -2.15 15.90 -10.09
CA THR A 228 -2.27 16.56 -11.41
C THR A 228 -1.20 17.62 -11.65
N VAL A 229 -0.71 18.26 -10.60
CA VAL A 229 0.38 19.27 -10.69
C VAL A 229 1.71 18.66 -11.15
N MET A 230 1.84 17.34 -11.08
CA MET A 230 3.04 16.62 -11.48
C MET A 230 3.02 16.23 -12.96
N PHE A 231 1.83 16.20 -13.58
CA PHE A 231 1.67 15.78 -14.98
C PHE A 231 2.33 16.78 -15.93
N ASN A 232 3.22 16.29 -16.78
CA ASN A 232 3.98 17.10 -17.73
C ASN A 232 4.76 18.26 -17.09
N PHE A 233 5.03 18.21 -15.76
CA PHE A 233 5.79 19.24 -15.06
C PHE A 233 7.28 19.08 -15.38
N ASN A 234 7.79 19.98 -16.22
CA ASN A 234 9.20 20.02 -16.59
C ASN A 234 10.05 20.51 -15.42
N GLN A 235 10.98 19.67 -14.96
CA GLN A 235 11.89 19.97 -13.87
C GLN A 235 13.03 20.91 -14.28
N ASN A 236 13.37 21.00 -15.57
CA ASN A 236 14.39 21.86 -16.15
C ASN A 236 15.67 21.97 -15.27
N ASN A 237 16.20 20.81 -14.88
CA ASN A 237 17.34 20.67 -14.00
C ASN A 237 18.23 19.52 -14.50
N ILE A 238 19.56 19.69 -14.43
CA ILE A 238 20.55 18.72 -14.91
C ILE A 238 20.42 17.32 -14.26
N HIS A 239 19.90 17.26 -13.05
CA HIS A 239 19.70 16.02 -12.31
C HIS A 239 18.47 15.21 -12.76
N HIS A 240 17.61 15.75 -13.64
CA HIS A 240 16.36 15.13 -14.04
C HIS A 240 16.22 15.06 -15.55
N SER A 241 16.13 13.82 -16.10
CA SER A 241 15.87 13.57 -17.53
C SER A 241 14.39 13.48 -17.86
N TYR A 242 13.55 13.26 -16.85
CA TYR A 242 12.12 13.06 -16.96
C TYR A 242 11.33 14.26 -16.44
N ASP A 243 10.08 14.41 -16.90
CA ASP A 243 9.12 15.24 -16.17
C ASP A 243 8.87 14.64 -14.77
N LEU A 244 8.22 15.41 -13.90
CA LEU A 244 8.05 15.02 -12.51
C LEU A 244 7.22 13.73 -12.34
N TRP A 245 6.19 13.55 -13.19
CA TRP A 245 5.36 12.35 -13.13
C TRP A 245 6.13 11.10 -13.55
N GLN A 246 6.85 11.15 -14.67
CA GLN A 246 7.68 10.04 -15.13
C GLN A 246 8.80 9.70 -14.15
N HIS A 247 9.46 10.70 -13.56
CA HIS A 247 10.42 10.51 -12.49
C HIS A 247 9.81 9.74 -11.31
N THR A 248 8.66 10.22 -10.82
CA THR A 248 7.92 9.59 -9.71
C THR A 248 7.55 8.14 -10.02
N LEU A 249 7.05 7.85 -11.20
CA LEU A 249 6.70 6.49 -11.61
C LEU A 249 7.92 5.58 -11.75
N THR A 250 9.04 6.10 -12.27
CA THR A 250 10.29 5.34 -12.40
C THR A 250 10.82 4.96 -11.01
N ALA A 251 10.86 5.91 -10.08
CA ALA A 251 11.24 5.66 -8.70
C ALA A 251 10.29 4.66 -8.00
N LEU A 252 8.97 4.84 -8.19
CA LEU A 252 7.97 3.90 -7.68
C LEU A 252 8.17 2.48 -8.24
N GLY A 253 8.54 2.34 -9.50
CA GLY A 253 8.81 1.03 -10.11
C GLY A 253 10.04 0.32 -9.53
N THR A 254 11.02 1.08 -9.05
CA THR A 254 12.28 0.55 -8.53
C THR A 254 12.17 0.07 -7.08
N ILE A 255 11.32 0.70 -6.27
CA ILE A 255 11.19 0.38 -4.84
C ILE A 255 10.33 -0.89 -4.62
N GLU A 256 10.60 -1.59 -3.51
CA GLU A 256 9.82 -2.77 -3.13
C GLU A 256 8.29 -2.51 -3.10
N PRO A 257 7.47 -3.54 -3.41
CA PRO A 257 6.01 -3.43 -3.40
C PRO A 257 5.43 -3.41 -1.97
N ASN A 258 5.96 -2.53 -1.13
CA ASN A 258 5.46 -2.24 0.20
C ASN A 258 4.52 -1.02 0.15
N PRO A 259 3.31 -1.06 0.73
CA PRO A 259 2.36 0.04 0.65
C PRO A 259 2.90 1.39 1.16
N ILE A 260 3.68 1.41 2.25
CA ILE A 260 4.29 2.63 2.79
C ILE A 260 5.32 3.18 1.81
N LEU A 261 6.23 2.33 1.33
CA LEU A 261 7.30 2.74 0.41
C LEU A 261 6.73 3.23 -0.93
N ARG A 262 5.76 2.52 -1.51
CA ARG A 262 5.11 2.90 -2.76
C ARG A 262 4.33 4.21 -2.63
N MET A 263 3.63 4.43 -1.50
CA MET A 263 2.94 5.69 -1.22
C MET A 263 3.93 6.83 -0.99
N THR A 264 5.04 6.57 -0.29
CA THR A 264 6.14 7.52 -0.14
C THR A 264 6.65 7.97 -1.51
N MET A 265 7.00 7.02 -2.39
CA MET A 265 7.49 7.37 -3.73
C MET A 265 6.45 8.11 -4.57
N LEU A 266 5.16 7.78 -4.46
CA LEU A 266 4.11 8.49 -5.18
C LEU A 266 4.02 9.97 -4.78
N LEU A 267 4.33 10.32 -3.53
CA LEU A 267 4.11 11.64 -2.95
C LEU A 267 5.39 12.41 -2.60
N HIS A 268 6.60 11.80 -2.69
CA HIS A 268 7.84 12.41 -2.19
C HIS A 268 8.14 13.79 -2.80
N ASP A 269 7.84 13.96 -4.05
CA ASP A 269 8.17 15.13 -4.86
C ASP A 269 6.98 16.01 -5.23
N ILE A 270 5.78 15.73 -4.71
CA ILE A 270 4.54 16.44 -5.05
C ILE A 270 4.59 17.94 -4.72
N GLY A 271 5.48 18.35 -3.82
CA GLY A 271 5.70 19.74 -3.45
C GLY A 271 6.59 20.54 -4.40
N LYS A 272 7.32 19.89 -5.33
CA LYS A 272 8.25 20.59 -6.25
C LYS A 272 7.61 21.73 -7.06
N PRO A 273 6.40 21.54 -7.63
CA PRO A 273 5.76 22.61 -8.41
C PRO A 273 5.51 23.90 -7.61
N SER A 274 5.18 23.79 -6.33
CA SER A 274 4.83 24.94 -5.47
C SER A 274 6.05 25.74 -4.97
N VAL A 275 7.24 25.14 -4.98
CA VAL A 275 8.48 25.78 -4.50
C VAL A 275 9.49 26.04 -5.62
N LYS A 276 9.09 25.84 -6.88
CA LYS A 276 9.98 26.03 -8.04
C LYS A 276 10.46 27.47 -8.12
N THR A 277 11.77 27.63 -8.19
CA THR A 277 12.46 28.89 -8.55
C THR A 277 13.34 28.64 -9.77
N THR A 278 13.65 29.71 -10.52
CA THR A 278 14.50 29.60 -11.71
C THR A 278 15.61 30.65 -11.58
N ASP A 279 16.85 30.23 -11.76
CA ASP A 279 18.01 31.15 -11.72
C ASP A 279 18.22 31.88 -13.06
N ASN A 280 19.22 32.75 -13.11
CA ASN A 280 19.54 33.55 -14.30
C ASN A 280 20.00 32.70 -15.51
N SER A 281 20.41 31.44 -15.30
CA SER A 281 20.77 30.51 -16.38
C SER A 281 19.56 29.75 -16.93
N GLY A 282 18.39 29.93 -16.32
CA GLY A 282 17.18 29.22 -16.66
C GLY A 282 17.03 27.87 -15.95
N GLN A 283 17.97 27.48 -15.07
CA GLN A 283 17.92 26.24 -14.32
C GLN A 283 16.91 26.36 -13.17
N SER A 284 16.12 25.31 -12.97
CA SER A 284 15.13 25.25 -11.88
C SER A 284 15.70 24.66 -10.60
N HIS A 285 15.27 25.22 -9.46
CA HIS A 285 15.62 24.78 -8.11
C HIS A 285 14.33 24.52 -7.30
N PHE A 286 14.38 23.57 -6.36
CA PHE A 286 13.23 23.11 -5.59
C PHE A 286 13.54 23.08 -4.08
N GLN A 287 14.19 24.12 -3.57
CA GLN A 287 14.61 24.16 -2.16
C GLN A 287 13.42 24.04 -1.21
N GLY A 288 13.49 23.11 -0.26
CA GLY A 288 12.44 22.87 0.74
C GLY A 288 11.24 22.07 0.21
N HIS A 289 11.32 21.47 -1.00
CA HIS A 289 10.23 20.68 -1.57
C HIS A 289 9.81 19.51 -0.67
N GLN A 290 10.75 18.89 0.06
CA GLN A 290 10.46 17.79 0.97
C GLN A 290 9.49 18.18 2.09
N LEU A 291 9.61 19.39 2.63
CA LEU A 291 8.71 19.91 3.66
C LEU A 291 7.33 20.25 3.07
N GLU A 292 7.31 20.79 1.86
CA GLU A 292 6.04 21.08 1.18
C GLU A 292 5.34 19.78 0.72
N SER A 293 6.10 18.81 0.21
CA SER A 293 5.59 17.46 -0.10
C SER A 293 4.98 16.81 1.15
N LYS A 294 5.66 16.89 2.31
CA LYS A 294 5.15 16.39 3.58
C LYS A 294 3.80 17.02 3.94
N LYS A 295 3.64 18.35 3.82
CA LYS A 295 2.38 19.04 4.12
C LYS A 295 1.24 18.63 3.18
N ILE A 296 1.54 18.47 1.89
CA ILE A 296 0.54 18.03 0.91
C ILE A 296 0.18 16.57 1.19
N ALA A 297 1.17 15.70 1.39
CA ALA A 297 0.96 14.29 1.70
C ALA A 297 0.16 14.09 2.99
N ASP A 298 0.42 14.87 4.04
CA ASP A 298 -0.33 14.81 5.30
C ASP A 298 -1.84 15.01 5.08
N ARG A 299 -2.22 16.02 4.31
CA ARG A 299 -3.62 16.27 3.95
C ARG A 299 -4.23 15.14 3.14
N ILE A 300 -3.48 14.60 2.16
CA ILE A 300 -3.91 13.48 1.32
C ILE A 300 -4.15 12.23 2.18
N LEU A 301 -3.16 11.84 3.00
CA LEU A 301 -3.20 10.60 3.77
C LEU A 301 -4.30 10.60 4.83
N HIS A 302 -4.54 11.77 5.49
CA HIS A 302 -5.66 11.92 6.42
C HIS A 302 -7.01 11.88 5.70
N ARG A 303 -7.16 12.55 4.55
CA ARG A 303 -8.38 12.49 3.72
C ARG A 303 -8.68 11.07 3.24
N LEU A 304 -7.63 10.30 2.94
CA LEU A 304 -7.74 8.88 2.57
C LEU A 304 -7.93 7.94 3.76
N ARG A 305 -8.02 8.48 5.00
CA ARG A 305 -8.28 7.73 6.24
C ARG A 305 -7.30 6.58 6.49
N LEU A 306 -6.03 6.79 6.18
CA LEU A 306 -4.99 5.80 6.46
C LEU A 306 -4.70 5.72 7.98
N PRO A 307 -4.23 4.57 8.49
CA PRO A 307 -3.86 4.42 9.90
C PRO A 307 -2.73 5.39 10.31
N SER A 308 -2.76 5.88 11.54
CA SER A 308 -1.78 6.87 12.03
C SER A 308 -0.32 6.38 11.91
N ASP A 309 -0.05 5.11 12.14
CA ASP A 309 1.30 4.54 11.98
C ASP A 309 1.77 4.60 10.51
N PHE A 310 0.87 4.29 9.56
CA PHE A 310 1.13 4.42 8.13
C PHE A 310 1.44 5.87 7.75
N ILE A 311 0.60 6.81 8.21
CA ILE A 311 0.76 8.24 7.95
C ILE A 311 2.11 8.73 8.48
N ASN A 312 2.42 8.47 9.74
CA ASN A 312 3.64 8.93 10.39
C ASN A 312 4.90 8.42 9.67
N LYS A 313 4.94 7.12 9.34
CA LYS A 313 6.07 6.52 8.60
C LYS A 313 6.24 7.14 7.22
N THR A 314 5.15 7.27 6.46
CA THR A 314 5.19 7.87 5.12
C THR A 314 5.67 9.32 5.17
N LEU A 315 5.15 10.13 6.12
CA LEU A 315 5.54 11.53 6.26
C LEU A 315 7.00 11.72 6.67
N LEU A 316 7.52 10.85 7.56
CA LEU A 316 8.94 10.87 7.93
C LEU A 316 9.82 10.49 6.73
N LEU A 317 9.46 9.46 5.97
CA LEU A 317 10.20 9.09 4.76
C LEU A 317 10.19 10.21 3.71
N ILE A 318 9.05 10.89 3.50
CA ILE A 318 8.96 12.06 2.61
C ILE A 318 9.82 13.22 3.12
N GLU A 319 9.81 13.50 4.41
CA GLU A 319 10.61 14.59 4.98
C GLU A 319 12.11 14.39 4.80
N TYR A 320 12.56 13.12 4.93
CA TYR A 320 13.97 12.76 4.94
C TYR A 320 14.49 12.24 3.59
N HIS A 321 13.66 12.11 2.55
CA HIS A 321 14.06 11.49 1.28
C HIS A 321 15.18 12.26 0.52
N ASP A 322 15.35 13.54 0.78
CA ASP A 322 16.40 14.38 0.18
C ASP A 322 17.60 14.57 1.13
N VAL A 323 17.79 13.70 2.12
CA VAL A 323 18.99 13.71 2.97
C VAL A 323 20.19 13.27 2.15
N ARG A 324 21.13 14.17 1.95
CA ARG A 324 22.34 13.87 1.16
C ARG A 324 23.37 13.17 2.03
N PHE A 325 23.38 11.85 1.99
CA PHE A 325 24.47 11.07 2.58
C PHE A 325 25.78 11.39 1.87
N ASN A 326 26.81 11.69 2.65
CA ASN A 326 28.14 12.10 2.17
C ASN A 326 29.26 11.21 2.75
N GLY A 327 28.94 9.98 3.09
CA GLY A 327 29.85 9.04 3.75
C GLY A 327 30.08 9.31 5.24
N SER A 328 29.33 10.21 5.87
CA SER A 328 29.47 10.55 7.29
C SER A 328 28.70 9.59 8.19
N LYS A 329 29.40 8.82 9.02
CA LYS A 329 28.79 7.95 10.06
C LYS A 329 28.01 8.77 11.09
N LYS A 330 28.45 10.00 11.38
CA LYS A 330 27.77 10.96 12.24
C LYS A 330 26.37 11.32 11.67
N LEU A 331 26.27 11.60 10.36
CA LEU A 331 24.98 11.87 9.72
C LEU A 331 24.06 10.65 9.83
N MET A 332 24.58 9.44 9.62
CA MET A 332 23.82 8.22 9.78
C MET A 332 23.23 8.08 11.20
N LYS A 333 24.04 8.31 12.24
CA LYS A 333 23.54 8.29 13.62
C LYS A 333 22.45 9.33 13.89
N LYS A 334 22.55 10.54 13.31
CA LYS A 334 21.53 11.59 13.43
C LYS A 334 20.22 11.15 12.79
N VAL A 335 20.27 10.55 11.60
CA VAL A 335 19.09 9.99 10.93
C VAL A 335 18.50 8.86 11.75
N MET A 336 19.32 7.92 12.24
CA MET A 336 18.87 6.82 13.09
C MET A 336 18.27 7.29 14.42
N ASN A 337 18.74 8.40 14.98
CA ASN A 337 18.15 8.98 16.19
C ASN A 337 16.67 9.37 15.97
N VAL A 338 16.37 9.96 14.83
CA VAL A 338 15.01 10.44 14.51
C VAL A 338 14.11 9.28 14.03
N LEU A 339 14.61 8.48 13.09
CA LEU A 339 13.81 7.47 12.39
C LEU A 339 13.82 6.10 13.08
N GLY A 340 14.82 5.83 13.93
CA GLY A 340 15.09 4.48 14.41
C GLY A 340 15.67 3.59 13.29
N THR A 341 16.02 2.35 13.66
CA THR A 341 16.74 1.43 12.77
C THR A 341 15.94 1.03 11.53
N ASP A 342 14.68 0.62 11.72
CA ASP A 342 13.90 0.03 10.63
C ASP A 342 13.46 1.06 9.60
N LEU A 343 13.01 2.24 10.04
CA LEU A 343 12.63 3.30 9.12
C LEU A 343 13.85 3.90 8.40
N THR A 344 15.04 3.89 9.04
CA THR A 344 16.29 4.28 8.37
C THR A 344 16.67 3.31 7.24
N LYS A 345 16.44 2.00 7.40
CA LYS A 345 16.61 1.04 6.30
C LYS A 345 15.69 1.36 5.14
N GLN A 346 14.42 1.62 5.44
CA GLN A 346 13.43 2.01 4.43
C GLN A 346 13.77 3.33 3.74
N LEU A 347 14.33 4.31 4.47
CA LEU A 347 14.83 5.55 3.88
C LEU A 347 15.93 5.30 2.85
N LEU A 348 16.88 4.41 3.13
CA LEU A 348 17.93 4.06 2.17
C LEU A 348 17.38 3.40 0.90
N GLU A 349 16.27 2.65 1.00
CA GLU A 349 15.55 2.12 -0.17
C GLU A 349 14.86 3.23 -0.97
N VAL A 350 14.23 4.20 -0.27
CA VAL A 350 13.59 5.38 -0.88
C VAL A 350 14.61 6.20 -1.65
N GLU A 351 15.77 6.52 -1.04
CA GLU A 351 16.84 7.27 -1.70
C GLU A 351 17.44 6.50 -2.88
N TYR A 352 17.63 5.18 -2.76
CA TYR A 352 18.08 4.37 -3.88
C TYR A 352 17.12 4.45 -5.06
N ALA A 353 15.82 4.38 -4.81
CA ALA A 353 14.79 4.44 -5.84
C ALA A 353 14.74 5.83 -6.50
N ASP A 354 14.83 6.91 -5.71
CA ASP A 354 14.86 8.28 -6.21
C ASP A 354 16.11 8.54 -7.07
N ILE A 355 17.32 8.22 -6.56
CA ILE A 355 18.58 8.38 -7.28
C ILE A 355 18.56 7.57 -8.59
N SER A 356 18.00 6.35 -8.57
CA SER A 356 17.90 5.50 -9.76
C SER A 356 17.01 6.09 -10.85
N ALA A 357 16.03 6.92 -10.48
CA ALA A 357 15.14 7.63 -11.40
C ALA A 357 15.68 8.99 -11.88
N GLN A 358 16.81 9.47 -11.34
CA GLN A 358 17.46 10.69 -11.76
C GLN A 358 18.25 10.51 -13.07
N SER A 359 18.78 11.60 -13.62
CA SER A 359 19.69 11.56 -14.77
C SER A 359 21.00 10.84 -14.42
N GLU A 360 21.83 10.56 -15.43
CA GLU A 360 23.17 9.96 -15.20
C GLU A 360 24.14 10.88 -14.47
N TYR A 361 23.84 12.19 -14.43
CA TYR A 361 24.71 13.18 -13.81
C TYR A 361 24.89 12.90 -12.31
N GLN A 362 26.13 12.61 -11.90
CA GLN A 362 26.53 12.25 -10.53
C GLN A 362 25.80 11.04 -9.93
N ARG A 363 25.09 10.22 -10.73
CA ARG A 363 24.33 9.07 -10.21
C ARG A 363 25.22 8.04 -9.51
N GLU A 364 26.34 7.68 -10.13
CA GLU A 364 27.27 6.68 -9.55
C GLU A 364 27.89 7.18 -8.24
N GLU A 365 28.25 8.46 -8.17
CA GLU A 365 28.78 9.08 -6.94
C GLU A 365 27.76 9.03 -5.81
N LYS A 366 26.49 9.42 -6.09
CA LYS A 366 25.39 9.37 -5.12
C LYS A 366 25.12 7.94 -4.64
N LEU A 367 25.11 6.96 -5.54
CA LEU A 367 24.95 5.55 -5.18
C LEU A 367 26.12 5.05 -4.32
N GLY A 368 27.35 5.50 -4.59
CA GLY A 368 28.54 5.19 -3.77
C GLY A 368 28.41 5.71 -2.33
N TYR A 369 27.90 6.93 -2.15
CA TYR A 369 27.60 7.46 -0.81
C TYR A 369 26.49 6.68 -0.11
N LEU A 370 25.48 6.23 -0.85
CA LEU A 370 24.40 5.43 -0.28
C LEU A 370 24.88 4.06 0.19
N GLU A 371 25.75 3.38 -0.55
CA GLU A 371 26.37 2.12 -0.13
C GLU A 371 27.28 2.31 1.12
N THR A 372 28.00 3.43 1.19
CA THR A 372 28.75 3.81 2.41
C THR A 372 27.80 4.01 3.60
N ALA A 373 26.67 4.67 3.36
CA ALA A 373 25.63 4.88 4.38
C ALA A 373 25.04 3.54 4.89
N LYS A 374 24.77 2.58 4.01
CA LYS A 374 24.35 1.22 4.39
C LYS A 374 25.41 0.50 5.23
N THR A 375 26.66 0.64 4.86
CA THR A 375 27.79 0.07 5.63
C THR A 375 27.81 0.67 7.04
N HIS A 376 27.74 1.98 7.17
CA HIS A 376 27.70 2.63 8.48
C HIS A 376 26.48 2.23 9.32
N LEU A 377 25.29 2.12 8.73
CA LEU A 377 24.11 1.61 9.41
C LEU A 377 24.38 0.22 10.02
N ASN A 378 24.95 -0.70 9.22
CA ASN A 378 25.22 -2.05 9.66
C ASN A 378 26.30 -2.10 10.76
N GLU A 379 27.35 -1.29 10.67
CA GLU A 379 28.37 -1.13 11.70
C GLU A 379 27.77 -0.62 13.01
N ILE A 380 26.97 0.47 12.97
CA ILE A 380 26.32 1.05 14.15
C ILE A 380 25.45 0.02 14.86
N ILE A 381 24.69 -0.79 14.09
CA ILE A 381 23.85 -1.86 14.65
C ILE A 381 24.72 -2.97 15.25
N LYS A 382 25.73 -3.45 14.50
CA LYS A 382 26.61 -4.57 14.91
C LYS A 382 27.39 -4.22 16.16
N ASP A 383 27.94 -3.03 16.24
CA ASP A 383 28.79 -2.56 17.33
C ASP A 383 27.98 -1.97 18.50
N ASN A 384 26.64 -2.00 18.39
CA ASN A 384 25.70 -1.42 19.36
C ASN A 384 26.07 0.02 19.73
N GLU A 385 26.46 0.83 18.73
CA GLU A 385 26.85 2.22 18.97
C GLU A 385 25.65 3.06 19.39
N CYS A 386 25.92 4.04 20.27
CA CYS A 386 24.87 4.92 20.79
C CYS A 386 24.39 5.92 19.73
N PHE A 387 23.08 5.93 19.49
CA PHE A 387 22.38 6.91 18.65
C PHE A 387 21.04 7.37 19.23
N LYS A 388 20.62 6.85 20.40
CA LYS A 388 19.35 7.24 21.06
C LYS A 388 19.54 7.35 22.57
N LEU A 389 18.68 8.12 23.23
CA LEU A 389 18.75 8.40 24.68
C LEU A 389 18.82 7.13 25.54
N SER A 390 18.07 6.10 25.20
CA SER A 390 18.06 4.84 25.97
C SER A 390 19.38 4.05 25.90
N GLN A 391 20.31 4.43 25.04
CA GLN A 391 21.63 3.79 24.88
C GLN A 391 22.76 4.60 25.55
N LEU A 392 22.46 5.81 26.10
CA LEU A 392 23.44 6.56 26.87
C LEU A 392 23.81 5.82 28.14
N ASP A 393 25.10 5.85 28.49
CA ASP A 393 25.64 5.30 29.75
C ASP A 393 25.39 6.24 30.95
N ILE A 394 24.34 7.05 30.86
CA ILE A 394 23.81 7.94 31.89
C ILE A 394 22.30 8.07 31.69
N ASN A 395 21.56 8.24 32.79
CA ASN A 395 20.10 8.35 32.74
C ASN A 395 19.59 9.57 33.54
N GLY A 396 18.27 9.78 33.56
CA GLY A 396 17.65 10.91 34.25
C GLY A 396 17.95 10.94 35.76
N LYS A 397 18.08 9.79 36.44
CA LYS A 397 18.42 9.73 37.84
C LYS A 397 19.83 10.23 38.10
N ASP A 398 20.77 9.89 37.24
CA ASP A 398 22.15 10.38 37.33
C ASP A 398 22.22 11.90 37.20
N VAL A 399 21.41 12.49 36.28
CA VAL A 399 21.33 13.95 36.10
C VAL A 399 20.67 14.62 37.31
N LEU A 400 19.61 14.06 37.87
CA LEU A 400 18.98 14.56 39.10
C LEU A 400 19.96 14.58 40.29
N ASN A 401 20.83 13.59 40.41
CA ASN A 401 21.86 13.53 41.45
C ASN A 401 22.93 14.64 41.32
N LEU A 402 22.96 15.37 40.19
CA LEU A 402 23.82 16.56 40.01
C LEU A 402 23.14 17.85 40.51
N GLY A 403 21.95 17.76 41.14
CA GLY A 403 21.25 18.93 41.69
C GLY A 403 20.32 19.63 40.68
N VAL A 404 20.03 19.00 39.55
CA VAL A 404 19.06 19.51 38.56
C VAL A 404 17.64 19.20 39.05
N LYS A 405 16.71 20.15 38.89
CA LYS A 405 15.28 19.91 39.21
C LYS A 405 14.65 19.00 38.18
N GLU A 406 13.69 18.17 38.63
CA GLU A 406 12.91 17.34 37.72
C GLU A 406 12.23 18.16 36.63
N GLY A 407 12.08 17.58 35.44
CA GLY A 407 11.35 18.17 34.34
C GLY A 407 12.22 18.40 33.09
N ARG A 408 11.92 19.49 32.38
CA ARG A 408 12.49 19.79 31.05
C ARG A 408 14.02 19.90 31.03
N ASP A 409 14.64 20.38 32.12
CA ASP A 409 16.10 20.58 32.19
C ASP A 409 16.85 19.23 32.15
N VAL A 410 16.32 18.18 32.76
CA VAL A 410 16.88 16.83 32.68
C VAL A 410 16.89 16.33 31.24
N GLY A 411 15.78 16.51 30.50
CA GLY A 411 15.68 16.17 29.07
C GLY A 411 16.71 16.92 28.23
N ASN A 412 16.78 18.23 28.40
CA ASN A 412 17.74 19.08 27.65
C ASN A 412 19.20 18.64 27.87
N ILE A 413 19.56 18.25 29.10
CA ILE A 413 20.92 17.77 29.41
C ILE A 413 21.18 16.43 28.72
N LEU A 414 20.23 15.50 28.78
CA LEU A 414 20.38 14.19 28.14
C LEU A 414 20.46 14.32 26.61
N ASP A 415 19.66 15.19 26.01
CA ASP A 415 19.72 15.48 24.57
C ASP A 415 21.08 16.10 24.17
N TYR A 416 21.58 17.04 24.96
CA TYR A 416 22.92 17.60 24.76
C TYR A 416 24.01 16.54 24.82
N LEU A 417 23.97 15.66 25.82
CA LEU A 417 24.94 14.57 25.99
C LEU A 417 24.84 13.55 24.83
N LEU A 418 23.64 13.23 24.39
CA LEU A 418 23.43 12.37 23.24
C LEU A 418 24.06 12.97 21.99
N MET A 419 23.84 14.26 21.74
CA MET A 419 24.44 14.93 20.58
C MET A 419 25.97 14.93 20.62
N LEU A 420 26.59 15.10 21.81
CA LEU A 420 28.04 14.98 21.96
C LEU A 420 28.55 13.58 21.59
N VAL A 421 27.83 12.52 21.98
CA VAL A 421 28.19 11.13 21.66
C VAL A 421 27.97 10.83 20.19
N VAL A 422 26.83 11.24 19.62
CA VAL A 422 26.49 11.06 18.19
C VAL A 422 27.48 11.77 17.30
N ASP A 423 27.91 12.99 17.70
CA ASP A 423 28.91 13.79 17.00
C ASP A 423 30.34 13.25 17.17
N ALA A 424 30.53 12.16 17.93
CA ALA A 424 31.82 11.57 18.29
C ALA A 424 32.78 12.54 19.04
N ASN A 425 32.24 13.60 19.65
CA ASN A 425 33.00 14.54 20.43
C ASN A 425 33.44 13.99 21.79
N VAL A 426 32.64 13.04 22.33
CA VAL A 426 32.95 12.33 23.57
C VAL A 426 32.53 10.85 23.46
N PRO A 427 33.26 9.96 24.15
CA PRO A 427 32.87 8.55 24.24
C PRO A 427 31.63 8.38 25.15
N ASN A 428 30.79 7.39 24.87
CA ASN A 428 29.64 7.02 25.70
C ASN A 428 30.13 6.27 26.95
N LYS A 429 30.67 7.01 27.94
CA LYS A 429 31.15 6.51 29.22
C LYS A 429 30.61 7.36 30.36
N LYS A 430 29.99 6.73 31.37
CA LYS A 430 29.30 7.40 32.47
C LYS A 430 30.12 8.51 33.12
N SER A 431 31.39 8.26 33.43
CA SER A 431 32.25 9.26 34.09
C SER A 431 32.46 10.52 33.26
N ILE A 432 32.63 10.32 31.96
CA ILE A 432 32.84 11.46 31.00
C ILE A 432 31.52 12.20 30.82
N LEU A 433 30.40 11.49 30.68
CA LEU A 433 29.10 12.13 30.51
C LEU A 433 28.67 12.92 31.74
N ILE A 434 28.98 12.44 32.96
CA ILE A 434 28.77 13.20 34.19
C ILE A 434 29.61 14.50 34.21
N SER A 435 30.86 14.43 33.79
CA SER A 435 31.69 15.64 33.68
C SER A 435 31.08 16.64 32.70
N LYS A 436 30.65 16.19 31.51
CA LYS A 436 30.01 17.04 30.51
C LYS A 436 28.67 17.61 30.95
N ALA A 437 27.87 16.82 31.69
CA ALA A 437 26.65 17.33 32.31
C ALA A 437 26.91 18.44 33.31
N LYS A 438 27.93 18.31 34.16
CA LYS A 438 28.35 19.38 35.09
C LYS A 438 28.79 20.64 34.34
N GLU A 439 29.64 20.51 33.32
CA GLU A 439 30.07 21.66 32.47
C GLU A 439 28.86 22.41 31.90
N TYR A 440 27.86 21.68 31.37
CA TYR A 440 26.63 22.26 30.84
C TYR A 440 25.81 22.99 31.90
N ILE A 441 25.66 22.40 33.10
CA ILE A 441 24.91 23.00 34.22
C ILE A 441 25.58 24.28 34.70
N TYR A 442 26.93 24.28 34.93
CA TYR A 442 27.66 25.43 35.40
C TYR A 442 27.75 26.53 34.34
N GLY A 443 27.94 26.17 33.07
CA GLY A 443 27.97 27.15 31.97
C GLY A 443 26.65 27.90 31.79
N ASN A 444 25.50 27.24 32.03
CA ASN A 444 24.18 27.88 31.97
C ASN A 444 23.81 28.67 33.24
N GLN A 445 24.51 28.46 34.38
CA GLN A 445 24.31 29.25 35.60
C GLN A 445 25.07 30.61 35.54
N ILE A 446 26.11 30.69 34.75
CA ILE A 446 26.90 31.94 34.57
C ILE A 446 26.20 32.90 33.59
N ASN A 447 25.32 32.39 32.73
CA ASN A 447 24.60 33.19 31.71
C ASN A 447 23.16 33.55 32.12
N LYS A 448 22.74 33.27 33.36
CA LYS A 448 21.52 33.79 34.00
C LYS A 448 21.87 34.79 35.09
#